data_6a652798d5f30ed24bc685f0572e70cb
#
_entry.id   6a652798d5f30ed24bc685f0572e70cb
#
_cell.length_a   1.000
_cell.length_b   1.000
_cell.length_c   1.000
_cell.angle_alpha   90.00
_cell.angle_beta   90.00
_cell.angle_gamma   90.00
#
_symmetry.space_group_name_H-M   'P 1'
#
loop_
_entity.id
_entity.type
_entity.pdbx_description
1 polymer ?
#
loop_
_entity_poly.entity_id
_entity_poly.type
_entity_poly.pdbx_seq_one_letter_code
_entity_poly.pdbx_strand_id
1 'polypeptide(L)'
;NNAGLASSNPIIDTTTAEWNKLMAVLATGYFLFSREAFKLWHAQGIGGNLIFVASKNGLIGSKNASAYGAAKAAEINLARCLAEEGGAHGIRVNTVNPDAVLSGSSIWDSGWREARAKSMGISVDQLEEAYRQRNTLKVSIYPEDIAEAITFFASDRTSKTTGGVLNVDGGVTAAYVR
;
A
#
# COMPACT_ATOMS: atom_id res chain seq x y z
N ASN A 1 -5.84 1.64 -7.88
CA ASN A 1 -5.38 2.73 -7.00
C ASN A 1 -3.94 2.49 -6.56
N ASN A 2 -2.99 3.25 -7.10
CA ASN A 2 -1.55 3.10 -6.85
C ASN A 2 -0.84 4.45 -6.57
N ALA A 3 -1.56 5.56 -6.52
CA ALA A 3 -0.95 6.84 -6.17
C ALA A 3 -0.30 6.76 -4.78
N GLY A 4 0.95 7.24 -4.65
CA GLY A 4 1.69 7.09 -3.42
C GLY A 4 2.68 8.20 -3.14
N LEU A 5 2.87 8.49 -1.88
CA LEU A 5 3.96 9.27 -1.33
C LEU A 5 4.26 8.76 0.08
N ALA A 6 5.47 8.99 0.55
CA ALA A 6 5.88 8.56 1.88
C ALA A 6 6.54 9.72 2.63
N SER A 7 6.52 9.64 3.95
CA SER A 7 7.30 10.48 4.84
C SER A 7 7.95 9.63 5.93
N SER A 8 9.01 10.14 6.53
CA SER A 8 9.73 9.49 7.61
C SER A 8 10.18 10.52 8.65
N ASN A 9 9.23 10.97 9.47
CA ASN A 9 9.48 11.95 10.54
C ASN A 9 9.02 11.41 11.90
N PRO A 10 9.73 11.73 13.00
CA PRO A 10 9.23 11.52 14.35
C PRO A 10 7.88 12.21 14.52
N ILE A 11 6.99 11.66 15.36
CA ILE A 11 5.66 12.24 15.59
C ILE A 11 5.71 13.69 16.09
N ILE A 12 6.71 14.01 16.90
CA ILE A 12 6.90 15.36 17.45
C ILE A 12 7.27 16.39 16.38
N ASP A 13 7.85 15.96 15.25
CA ASP A 13 8.28 16.80 14.13
C ASP A 13 7.30 16.71 12.93
N THR A 14 6.30 15.81 13.01
CA THR A 14 5.30 15.64 11.96
C THR A 14 4.32 16.82 11.99
N THR A 15 4.34 17.66 10.96
CA THR A 15 3.45 18.81 10.88
C THR A 15 2.03 18.42 10.46
N THR A 16 1.04 19.26 10.84
CA THR A 16 -0.35 19.11 10.35
C THR A 16 -0.41 19.18 8.81
N ALA A 17 0.43 19.99 8.19
CA ALA A 17 0.50 20.10 6.73
C ALA A 17 0.97 18.79 6.09
N GLU A 18 1.98 18.14 6.65
CA GLU A 18 2.46 16.82 6.20
C GLU A 18 1.37 15.75 6.40
N TRP A 19 0.77 15.68 7.58
CA TRP A 19 -0.37 14.80 7.85
C TRP A 19 -1.48 14.96 6.82
N ASN A 20 -1.94 16.20 6.60
CA ASN A 20 -3.02 16.50 5.66
C ASN A 20 -2.65 16.13 4.22
N LYS A 21 -1.40 16.36 3.80
CA LYS A 21 -0.92 15.96 2.47
C LYS A 21 -0.96 14.44 2.27
N LEU A 22 -0.48 13.68 3.25
CA LEU A 22 -0.51 12.20 3.22
C LEU A 22 -1.95 11.69 3.16
N MET A 23 -2.82 12.17 4.04
CA MET A 23 -4.23 11.78 4.06
C MET A 23 -4.95 12.18 2.77
N ALA A 24 -4.68 13.35 2.23
CA ALA A 24 -5.31 13.83 0.99
C ALA A 24 -4.96 12.94 -0.21
N VAL A 25 -3.70 12.55 -0.37
CA VAL A 25 -3.28 11.72 -1.50
C VAL A 25 -3.66 10.25 -1.28
N LEU A 26 -3.32 9.70 -0.11
CA LEU A 26 -3.41 8.26 0.15
C LEU A 26 -4.85 7.84 0.52
N ALA A 27 -5.49 8.50 1.48
CA ALA A 27 -6.83 8.12 1.89
C ALA A 27 -7.92 8.77 1.04
N THR A 28 -7.93 10.11 0.95
CA THR A 28 -8.97 10.84 0.21
C THR A 28 -8.90 10.56 -1.29
N GLY A 29 -7.69 10.51 -1.88
CA GLY A 29 -7.51 10.18 -3.29
C GLY A 29 -8.09 8.81 -3.63
N TYR A 30 -7.76 7.79 -2.87
CA TYR A 30 -8.29 6.43 -3.04
C TYR A 30 -9.82 6.38 -2.91
N PHE A 31 -10.37 7.08 -1.93
CA PHE A 31 -11.82 7.22 -1.78
C PHE A 31 -12.47 7.85 -3.01
N LEU A 32 -11.94 8.97 -3.50
CA LEU A 32 -12.54 9.71 -4.61
C LEU A 32 -12.58 8.86 -5.90
N PHE A 33 -11.45 8.24 -6.26
CA PHE A 33 -11.39 7.38 -7.45
C PHE A 33 -12.28 6.15 -7.30
N SER A 34 -12.31 5.52 -6.13
CA SER A 34 -13.18 4.37 -5.86
C SER A 34 -14.66 4.74 -5.99
N ARG A 35 -15.06 5.89 -5.43
CA ARG A 35 -16.43 6.38 -5.52
C ARG A 35 -16.88 6.57 -6.97
N GLU A 36 -16.06 7.21 -7.80
CA GLU A 36 -16.42 7.44 -9.21
C GLU A 36 -16.43 6.13 -10.01
N ALA A 37 -15.50 5.19 -9.73
CA ALA A 37 -15.53 3.87 -10.34
C ALA A 37 -16.81 3.10 -9.97
N PHE A 38 -17.21 3.13 -8.69
CA PHE A 38 -18.44 2.48 -8.23
C PHE A 38 -19.69 3.08 -8.90
N LYS A 39 -19.78 4.42 -9.01
CA LYS A 39 -20.89 5.07 -9.76
C LYS A 39 -20.97 4.57 -11.20
N LEU A 40 -19.81 4.48 -11.87
CA LEU A 40 -19.75 4.01 -13.26
C LEU A 40 -20.20 2.56 -13.36
N TRP A 41 -19.70 1.65 -12.53
CA TRP A 41 -20.05 0.24 -12.55
C TRP A 41 -21.51 -0.01 -12.18
N HIS A 42 -22.07 0.73 -11.22
CA HIS A 42 -23.50 0.69 -10.93
C HIS A 42 -24.35 1.11 -12.15
N ALA A 43 -23.96 2.18 -12.84
CA ALA A 43 -24.68 2.64 -14.02
C ALA A 43 -24.59 1.64 -15.18
N GLN A 44 -23.46 0.95 -15.34
CA GLN A 44 -23.23 -0.05 -16.39
C GLN A 44 -23.85 -1.42 -16.08
N GLY A 45 -24.01 -1.79 -14.81
CA GLY A 45 -24.55 -3.08 -14.38
C GLY A 45 -23.67 -4.30 -14.69
N ILE A 46 -22.37 -4.10 -14.96
CA ILE A 46 -21.44 -5.18 -15.39
C ILE A 46 -20.48 -5.64 -14.30
N GLY A 47 -20.58 -5.10 -13.09
CA GLY A 47 -19.59 -5.33 -12.03
C GLY A 47 -18.29 -4.57 -12.25
N GLY A 48 -17.27 -4.90 -11.46
CA GLY A 48 -15.98 -4.25 -11.51
C GLY A 48 -14.89 -4.95 -10.72
N ASN A 49 -13.65 -4.48 -10.86
CA ASN A 49 -12.53 -4.99 -10.10
C ASN A 49 -11.60 -3.84 -9.69
N LEU A 50 -11.53 -3.59 -8.41
CA LEU A 50 -10.75 -2.52 -7.81
C LEU A 50 -9.59 -3.11 -7.01
N ILE A 51 -8.37 -2.65 -7.29
CA ILE A 51 -7.18 -3.12 -6.59
C ILE A 51 -6.48 -1.93 -5.95
N PHE A 52 -6.25 -2.02 -4.65
CA PHE A 52 -5.51 -1.04 -3.87
C PHE A 52 -4.06 -1.49 -3.72
N VAL A 53 -3.12 -0.61 -3.99
CA VAL A 53 -1.71 -0.81 -3.65
C VAL A 53 -1.43 -0.03 -2.37
N ALA A 54 -1.60 -0.69 -1.24
CA ALA A 54 -1.41 -0.07 0.06
C ALA A 54 0.04 -0.18 0.56
N SER A 55 0.28 -0.79 1.69
CA SER A 55 1.61 -1.06 2.25
C SER A 55 1.50 -1.99 3.45
N LYS A 56 2.55 -2.75 3.74
CA LYS A 56 2.65 -3.44 5.04
C LYS A 56 2.52 -2.48 6.24
N ASN A 57 2.87 -1.20 6.07
CA ASN A 57 2.73 -0.19 7.13
C ASN A 57 1.28 0.15 7.46
N GLY A 58 0.32 -0.27 6.66
CA GLY A 58 -1.09 -0.26 7.01
C GLY A 58 -1.52 -1.39 7.95
N LEU A 59 -0.68 -2.43 8.11
CA LEU A 59 -0.91 -3.57 9.01
C LEU A 59 -0.09 -3.48 10.29
N ILE A 60 1.13 -2.93 10.22
CA ILE A 60 2.06 -2.87 11.36
C ILE A 60 2.63 -1.47 11.53
N GLY A 61 2.93 -1.11 12.78
CA GLY A 61 3.63 0.13 13.09
C GLY A 61 5.09 0.13 12.62
N SER A 62 5.54 1.27 12.14
CA SER A 62 6.95 1.53 11.83
C SER A 62 7.40 2.85 12.47
N LYS A 63 8.62 2.85 13.01
CA LYS A 63 9.21 4.06 13.60
C LYS A 63 9.25 5.18 12.55
N ASN A 64 8.91 6.39 12.96
CA ASN A 64 8.89 7.61 12.13
C ASN A 64 7.93 7.56 10.92
N ALA A 65 6.88 6.74 10.99
CA ALA A 65 5.92 6.56 9.89
C ALA A 65 4.45 6.68 10.35
N SER A 66 4.18 7.42 11.42
CA SER A 66 2.83 7.49 12.02
C SER A 66 1.78 8.00 11.05
N ALA A 67 2.02 9.12 10.36
CA ALA A 67 1.08 9.70 9.40
C ALA A 67 0.91 8.78 8.16
N TYR A 68 2.01 8.27 7.62
CA TYR A 68 1.99 7.34 6.50
C TYR A 68 1.27 6.04 6.84
N GLY A 69 1.61 5.42 7.98
CA GLY A 69 0.97 4.19 8.44
C GLY A 69 -0.53 4.34 8.67
N ALA A 70 -0.96 5.46 9.27
CA ALA A 70 -2.37 5.77 9.46
C ALA A 70 -3.13 5.87 8.12
N ALA A 71 -2.54 6.57 7.13
CA ALA A 71 -3.14 6.69 5.81
C ALA A 71 -3.22 5.34 5.08
N LYS A 72 -2.17 4.52 5.17
CA LYS A 72 -2.15 3.15 4.57
C LYS A 72 -3.11 2.18 5.28
N ALA A 73 -3.32 2.32 6.58
CA ALA A 73 -4.36 1.58 7.30
C ALA A 73 -5.77 1.99 6.85
N ALA A 74 -5.99 3.28 6.60
CA ALA A 74 -7.24 3.77 6.04
C ALA A 74 -7.53 3.17 4.65
N GLU A 75 -6.52 3.05 3.77
CA GLU A 75 -6.67 2.41 2.46
C GLU A 75 -7.11 0.94 2.60
N ILE A 76 -6.46 0.16 3.47
CA ILE A 76 -6.77 -1.26 3.66
C ILE A 76 -8.20 -1.44 4.19
N ASN A 77 -8.59 -0.63 5.17
CA ASN A 77 -9.94 -0.74 5.72
C ASN A 77 -11.01 -0.22 4.75
N LEU A 78 -10.73 0.84 3.99
CA LEU A 78 -11.61 1.32 2.92
C LEU A 78 -11.85 0.22 1.89
N ALA A 79 -10.80 -0.49 1.46
CA ALA A 79 -10.94 -1.60 0.52
C ALA A 79 -11.87 -2.71 1.04
N ARG A 80 -11.80 -3.03 2.34
CA ARG A 80 -12.70 -4.01 2.96
C ARG A 80 -14.15 -3.54 2.98
N CYS A 81 -14.40 -2.28 3.36
CA CYS A 81 -15.75 -1.71 3.31
C CYS A 81 -16.33 -1.73 1.90
N LEU A 82 -15.52 -1.33 0.90
CA LEU A 82 -15.93 -1.34 -0.49
C LEU A 82 -16.17 -2.77 -1.04
N ALA A 83 -15.46 -3.76 -0.54
CA ALA A 83 -15.70 -5.16 -0.88
C ALA A 83 -17.09 -5.63 -0.43
N GLU A 84 -17.50 -5.26 0.79
CA GLU A 84 -18.84 -5.53 1.32
C GLU A 84 -19.93 -4.78 0.52
N GLU A 85 -19.73 -3.49 0.26
CA GLU A 85 -20.68 -2.66 -0.50
C GLU A 85 -20.81 -3.11 -1.96
N GLY A 86 -19.71 -3.54 -2.57
CA GLY A 86 -19.66 -3.90 -4.00
C GLY A 86 -20.14 -5.31 -4.32
N GLY A 87 -20.15 -6.22 -3.34
CA GLY A 87 -20.37 -7.65 -3.58
C GLY A 87 -21.69 -7.98 -4.28
N ALA A 88 -22.80 -7.37 -3.87
CA ALA A 88 -24.12 -7.54 -4.47
C ALA A 88 -24.19 -7.06 -5.93
N HIS A 89 -23.22 -6.22 -6.35
CA HIS A 89 -23.15 -5.64 -7.70
C HIS A 89 -22.05 -6.29 -8.55
N GLY A 90 -21.47 -7.39 -8.11
CA GLY A 90 -20.39 -8.08 -8.82
C GLY A 90 -19.07 -7.29 -8.83
N ILE A 91 -18.88 -6.34 -7.91
CA ILE A 91 -17.64 -5.57 -7.77
C ILE A 91 -16.75 -6.26 -6.76
N ARG A 92 -15.53 -6.58 -7.17
CA ARG A 92 -14.47 -7.14 -6.30
C ARG A 92 -13.50 -6.05 -5.89
N VAL A 93 -13.08 -6.04 -4.65
CA VAL A 93 -12.09 -5.09 -4.13
C VAL A 93 -11.04 -5.83 -3.32
N ASN A 94 -9.77 -5.75 -3.74
CA ASN A 94 -8.67 -6.43 -3.08
C ASN A 94 -7.48 -5.48 -2.89
N THR A 95 -6.56 -5.85 -2.00
CA THR A 95 -5.41 -5.03 -1.63
C THR A 95 -4.11 -5.81 -1.83
N VAL A 96 -3.13 -5.18 -2.47
CA VAL A 96 -1.74 -5.62 -2.50
C VAL A 96 -0.95 -4.75 -1.52
N ASN A 97 -0.18 -5.37 -0.63
CA ASN A 97 0.66 -4.71 0.37
C ASN A 97 2.14 -4.95 0.09
N PRO A 98 2.82 -4.04 -0.60
CA PRO A 98 4.25 -4.10 -0.76
C PRO A 98 5.02 -3.81 0.53
N ASP A 99 6.26 -4.30 0.61
CA ASP A 99 7.30 -3.71 1.43
C ASP A 99 8.48 -3.30 0.55
N ALA A 100 9.06 -2.13 0.82
CA ALA A 100 10.34 -1.64 0.32
C ALA A 100 10.66 -2.00 -1.15
N VAL A 101 9.80 -1.57 -2.07
CA VAL A 101 10.10 -1.62 -3.52
C VAL A 101 11.13 -0.53 -3.81
N LEU A 102 12.42 -0.89 -3.88
CA LEU A 102 13.56 0.05 -3.86
C LEU A 102 13.93 0.62 -5.22
N SER A 103 13.40 0.09 -6.30
CA SER A 103 13.66 0.55 -7.67
C SER A 103 12.38 1.01 -8.35
N GLY A 104 12.50 1.85 -9.37
CA GLY A 104 11.37 2.27 -10.22
C GLY A 104 10.31 3.14 -9.55
N SER A 105 10.56 3.66 -8.33
CA SER A 105 9.61 4.49 -7.60
C SER A 105 10.22 5.85 -7.28
N SER A 106 9.54 6.93 -7.66
CA SER A 106 9.94 8.32 -7.33
C SER A 106 9.95 8.62 -5.83
N ILE A 107 9.35 7.78 -5.00
CA ILE A 107 9.44 7.88 -3.54
C ILE A 107 10.90 7.87 -3.09
N TRP A 108 11.74 7.08 -3.75
CA TRP A 108 13.15 6.92 -3.41
C TRP A 108 14.05 8.05 -3.92
N ASP A 109 13.55 8.87 -4.84
CA ASP A 109 14.33 9.97 -5.46
C ASP A 109 14.13 11.32 -4.74
N SER A 110 13.25 11.39 -3.74
CA SER A 110 12.80 12.63 -3.08
C SER A 110 13.52 12.95 -1.76
N GLY A 111 14.76 12.47 -1.54
CA GLY A 111 15.47 12.58 -0.25
C GLY A 111 14.96 11.62 0.83
N TRP A 112 13.99 10.78 0.50
CA TRP A 112 13.44 9.81 1.44
C TRP A 112 14.44 8.70 1.78
N ARG A 113 15.30 8.28 0.82
CA ARG A 113 16.37 7.30 1.05
C ARG A 113 17.30 7.74 2.18
N GLU A 114 17.77 8.98 2.10
CA GLU A 114 18.69 9.57 3.07
C GLU A 114 18.02 9.67 4.44
N ALA A 115 16.80 10.18 4.50
CA ALA A 115 16.02 10.28 5.73
C ALA A 115 15.79 8.90 6.35
N ARG A 116 15.50 7.90 5.53
CA ARG A 116 15.26 6.54 5.99
C ARG A 116 16.53 5.86 6.49
N ALA A 117 17.63 5.94 5.75
CA ALA A 117 18.93 5.41 6.17
C ALA A 117 19.37 6.04 7.49
N LYS A 118 19.27 7.37 7.60
CA LYS A 118 19.53 8.11 8.85
C LYS A 118 18.66 7.61 10.01
N SER A 119 17.37 7.38 9.77
CA SER A 119 16.45 6.87 10.82
C SER A 119 16.78 5.45 11.29
N MET A 120 17.47 4.67 10.46
CA MET A 120 17.94 3.33 10.76
C MET A 120 19.39 3.30 11.29
N GLY A 121 20.11 4.42 11.27
CA GLY A 121 21.51 4.50 11.70
C GLY A 121 22.49 3.81 10.76
N ILE A 122 22.16 3.74 9.46
CA ILE A 122 22.96 3.10 8.42
C ILE A 122 23.23 4.07 7.25
N SER A 123 24.14 3.70 6.35
CA SER A 123 24.36 4.45 5.11
C SER A 123 23.30 4.10 4.04
N VAL A 124 23.18 4.95 3.01
CA VAL A 124 22.16 4.77 1.96
C VAL A 124 22.42 3.49 1.15
N ASP A 125 23.66 3.15 0.88
CA ASP A 125 24.07 1.93 0.18
C ASP A 125 23.75 0.64 0.95
N GLN A 126 23.65 0.71 2.29
CA GLN A 126 23.26 -0.42 3.13
C GLN A 126 21.73 -0.63 3.21
N LEU A 127 20.94 0.32 2.69
CA LEU A 127 19.50 0.33 2.90
C LEU A 127 18.81 -0.89 2.27
N GLU A 128 19.18 -1.26 1.05
CA GLU A 128 18.60 -2.43 0.36
C GLU A 128 18.89 -3.72 1.12
N GLU A 129 20.15 -3.92 1.52
CA GLU A 129 20.53 -5.09 2.31
C GLU A 129 19.80 -5.14 3.66
N ALA A 130 19.65 -4.01 4.33
CA ALA A 130 18.90 -3.94 5.59
C ALA A 130 17.42 -4.32 5.41
N TYR A 131 16.81 -3.93 4.29
CA TYR A 131 15.46 -4.34 3.95
C TYR A 131 15.37 -5.82 3.61
N ARG A 132 16.31 -6.34 2.84
CA ARG A 132 16.41 -7.74 2.48
C ARG A 132 16.55 -8.64 3.72
N GLN A 133 17.41 -8.25 4.65
CA GLN A 133 17.67 -9.04 5.86
C GLN A 133 16.49 -9.13 6.84
N ARG A 134 15.53 -8.22 6.78
CA ARG A 134 14.39 -8.24 7.70
C ARG A 134 13.23 -9.12 7.24
N ASN A 135 13.16 -9.54 5.98
CA ASN A 135 12.14 -10.45 5.50
C ASN A 135 12.60 -11.92 5.55
N THR A 136 11.67 -12.85 5.59
CA THR A 136 11.95 -14.28 5.79
C THR A 136 12.72 -14.89 4.62
N LEU A 137 12.37 -14.52 3.37
CA LEU A 137 12.99 -15.06 2.17
C LEU A 137 14.36 -14.46 1.86
N LYS A 138 14.76 -13.37 2.53
CA LYS A 138 16.01 -12.63 2.29
C LYS A 138 16.14 -12.12 0.85
N VAL A 139 15.03 -11.62 0.29
CA VAL A 139 14.96 -11.12 -1.08
C VAL A 139 14.66 -9.62 -1.12
N SER A 140 15.07 -8.95 -2.20
CA SER A 140 14.58 -7.62 -2.56
C SER A 140 13.25 -7.76 -3.29
N ILE A 141 12.38 -6.75 -3.14
CA ILE A 141 11.09 -6.68 -3.82
C ILE A 141 11.18 -5.66 -4.95
N TYR A 142 10.74 -6.03 -6.13
CA TYR A 142 10.80 -5.21 -7.33
C TYR A 142 9.39 -4.83 -7.83
N PRO A 143 9.26 -3.80 -8.69
CA PRO A 143 7.97 -3.40 -9.26
C PRO A 143 7.25 -4.55 -9.97
N GLU A 144 8.00 -5.45 -10.61
CA GLU A 144 7.49 -6.61 -11.32
C GLU A 144 6.75 -7.58 -10.38
N ASP A 145 7.25 -7.78 -9.16
CA ASP A 145 6.62 -8.64 -8.15
C ASP A 145 5.24 -8.08 -7.76
N ILE A 146 5.14 -6.74 -7.66
CA ILE A 146 3.87 -6.07 -7.37
C ILE A 146 2.92 -6.14 -8.56
N ALA A 147 3.45 -5.98 -9.79
CA ALA A 147 2.66 -6.08 -11.02
C ALA A 147 2.05 -7.48 -11.19
N GLU A 148 2.80 -8.55 -10.88
CA GLU A 148 2.29 -9.92 -10.88
C GLU A 148 1.15 -10.12 -9.88
N ALA A 149 1.27 -9.60 -8.67
CA ALA A 149 0.22 -9.67 -7.65
C ALA A 149 -1.05 -8.89 -8.07
N ILE A 150 -0.87 -7.71 -8.70
CA ILE A 150 -1.97 -6.92 -9.26
C ILE A 150 -2.64 -7.70 -10.40
N THR A 151 -1.86 -8.24 -11.32
CA THR A 151 -2.35 -9.05 -12.46
C THR A 151 -3.12 -10.27 -11.99
N PHE A 152 -2.66 -10.94 -10.93
CA PHE A 152 -3.37 -12.05 -10.31
C PHE A 152 -4.76 -11.61 -9.81
N PHE A 153 -4.85 -10.54 -9.03
CA PHE A 153 -6.14 -10.03 -8.57
C PHE A 153 -7.01 -9.45 -9.69
N ALA A 154 -6.41 -8.92 -10.76
CA ALA A 154 -7.13 -8.38 -11.91
C ALA A 154 -7.78 -9.47 -12.77
N SER A 155 -7.24 -10.68 -12.73
CA SER A 155 -7.67 -11.79 -13.58
C SER A 155 -8.93 -12.51 -13.06
N ASP A 156 -9.57 -13.29 -13.94
CA ASP A 156 -10.70 -14.16 -13.60
C ASP A 156 -10.32 -15.31 -12.67
N ARG A 157 -9.02 -15.60 -12.52
CA ARG A 157 -8.49 -16.60 -11.56
C ARG A 157 -8.89 -16.29 -10.13
N THR A 158 -9.16 -15.03 -9.82
CA THR A 158 -9.62 -14.55 -8.52
C THR A 158 -11.10 -14.12 -8.52
N SER A 159 -11.91 -14.65 -9.44
CA SER A 159 -13.34 -14.31 -9.57
C SER A 159 -14.18 -14.56 -8.30
N LYS A 160 -13.66 -15.32 -7.35
CA LYS A 160 -14.30 -15.61 -6.05
C LYS A 160 -13.59 -14.95 -4.86
N THR A 161 -12.72 -13.95 -5.12
CA THR A 161 -11.91 -13.31 -4.09
C THR A 161 -12.23 -11.82 -4.03
N THR A 162 -12.70 -11.35 -2.87
CA THR A 162 -12.92 -9.92 -2.55
C THR A 162 -12.59 -9.69 -1.07
N GLY A 163 -12.22 -8.48 -0.70
CA GLY A 163 -11.78 -8.12 0.66
C GLY A 163 -10.41 -8.70 1.05
N GLY A 164 -9.75 -9.39 0.12
CA GLY A 164 -8.46 -10.04 0.34
C GLY A 164 -7.30 -9.06 0.43
N VAL A 165 -6.27 -9.46 1.19
CA VAL A 165 -5.00 -8.75 1.31
C VAL A 165 -3.88 -9.69 0.94
N LEU A 166 -3.07 -9.31 -0.05
CA LEU A 166 -1.89 -10.05 -0.47
C LEU A 166 -0.63 -9.25 -0.13
N ASN A 167 0.17 -9.76 0.79
CA ASN A 167 1.46 -9.18 1.11
C ASN A 167 2.51 -9.62 0.08
N VAL A 168 3.22 -8.66 -0.50
CA VAL A 168 4.39 -8.86 -1.37
C VAL A 168 5.58 -8.20 -0.69
N ASP A 169 6.12 -8.87 0.32
CA ASP A 169 7.07 -8.32 1.28
C ASP A 169 8.24 -9.27 1.63
N GLY A 170 8.33 -10.40 0.92
CA GLY A 170 9.33 -11.44 1.22
C GLY A 170 9.11 -12.16 2.56
N GLY A 171 7.95 -11.96 3.18
CA GLY A 171 7.61 -12.56 4.49
C GLY A 171 8.11 -11.71 5.67
N VAL A 172 7.58 -10.51 5.82
CA VAL A 172 7.76 -9.72 7.04
C VAL A 172 6.81 -10.27 8.12
N THR A 173 7.34 -11.07 9.05
CA THR A 173 6.56 -11.85 10.02
C THR A 173 5.60 -11.01 10.86
N ALA A 174 5.97 -9.78 11.20
CA ALA A 174 5.09 -8.87 11.94
C ALA A 174 3.83 -8.45 11.13
N ALA A 175 3.87 -8.55 9.80
CA ALA A 175 2.77 -8.20 8.90
C ALA A 175 1.89 -9.42 8.52
N TYR A 176 2.13 -10.60 9.09
CA TYR A 176 1.27 -11.75 8.85
C TYR A 176 -0.14 -11.46 9.38
N VAL A 177 -1.11 -11.52 8.48
CA VAL A 177 -2.53 -11.35 8.83
C VAL A 177 -3.00 -12.61 9.54
N ARG A 178 -3.55 -12.45 10.74
CA ARG A 178 -4.17 -13.54 11.51
C ARG A 178 -5.67 -13.51 11.39
#